data_de8a2468db213ed98225eaed9eb1a184
#
_entry.id   de8a2468db213ed98225eaed9eb1a184
#
_cell.length_a   1.000
_cell.length_b   1.000
_cell.length_c   1.000
_cell.angle_alpha   90.00
_cell.angle_beta   90.00
_cell.angle_gamma   90.00
#
_symmetry.space_group_name_H-M   'P 1'
#
loop_
_entity.id
_entity.type
_entity.pdbx_description
1 polymer ?
#
loop_
_entity_poly.entity_id
_entity_poly.type
_entity_poly.pdbx_seq_one_letter_code
_entity_poly.pdbx_strand_id
1 'polypeptide(L)'
;MAVKYTKKGETESKDISEDLAKYLISVDFTDNLSDTVDDLTITLEDRAKLWQADWYPDTGSKLDVTVYTLNKENLDEGQKDYHVGEFEIDQIEVTGSPSTVQLKAVSVVSESTLRGVKKNRTWDNISIWKCADDIAKENGIACEWYCTDNPNLDHVEQSDESDLEFLRKVVKDAGFCLKIATDKIIIFDEESQEKGKETFTFSRPGAEKEDKQEENEQEKIEKFFSYKAVAKTRDTYKACHVKYKKGKEKKVIEATFTAPDKTDGKTLEINEQVENVAEAERLARKKLREKNKDEVTASFTLYGNLNFSAGLLVKLENFGKFDGKYIITKANHKLGGGYTTSLDLRRCLNGY
;
A
#
# COMPACT_ATOMS: atom_id res chain seq x y z
N MET A 1 13.26 -17.23 10.70
CA MET A 1 11.90 -17.05 10.24
C MET A 1 11.07 -18.22 10.72
N ALA A 2 9.88 -17.95 11.25
CA ALA A 2 8.89 -18.99 11.53
C ALA A 2 7.76 -18.90 10.52
N VAL A 3 7.25 -20.07 10.11
CA VAL A 3 6.11 -20.18 9.19
C VAL A 3 5.17 -21.27 9.71
N LYS A 4 3.93 -20.87 9.97
CA LYS A 4 2.86 -21.82 10.24
C LYS A 4 1.99 -21.98 9.02
N TYR A 5 1.70 -23.20 8.66
CA TYR A 5 0.87 -23.56 7.52
C TYR A 5 -0.47 -24.11 8.02
N THR A 6 -1.55 -23.56 7.49
CA THR A 6 -2.92 -24.05 7.74
C THR A 6 -3.51 -24.47 6.41
N LYS A 7 -3.83 -25.76 6.29
CA LYS A 7 -4.40 -26.31 5.07
C LYS A 7 -5.80 -25.74 4.84
N LYS A 8 -6.14 -25.53 3.58
CA LYS A 8 -7.48 -25.06 3.18
C LYS A 8 -8.59 -25.90 3.78
N GLY A 9 -9.51 -25.23 4.50
CA GLY A 9 -10.63 -25.89 5.18
C GLY A 9 -10.30 -26.53 6.54
N GLU A 10 -9.06 -26.39 7.01
CA GLU A 10 -8.64 -26.83 8.34
C GLU A 10 -8.46 -25.61 9.26
N THR A 11 -8.61 -25.81 10.57
CA THR A 11 -8.40 -24.77 11.59
C THR A 11 -7.08 -24.96 12.33
N GLU A 12 -6.48 -26.14 12.25
CA GLU A 12 -5.21 -26.45 12.90
C GLU A 12 -4.04 -26.02 12.01
N SER A 13 -3.12 -25.25 12.58
CA SER A 13 -1.89 -24.84 11.93
C SER A 13 -0.73 -25.77 12.30
N LYS A 14 0.10 -26.09 11.32
CA LYS A 14 1.34 -26.85 11.49
C LYS A 14 2.54 -25.91 11.36
N ASP A 15 3.47 -25.94 12.31
CA ASP A 15 4.76 -25.28 12.16
C ASP A 15 5.61 -26.04 11.12
N ILE A 16 5.98 -25.37 10.04
CA ILE A 16 6.80 -25.91 8.95
C ILE A 16 8.15 -25.20 8.83
N SER A 17 8.52 -24.41 9.83
CA SER A 17 9.72 -23.55 9.81
C SER A 17 11.01 -24.31 9.57
N GLU A 18 11.19 -25.46 10.27
CA GLU A 18 12.40 -26.29 10.13
C GLU A 18 12.47 -26.98 8.77
N ASP A 19 11.34 -27.39 8.22
CA ASP A 19 11.28 -28.04 6.91
C ASP A 19 11.52 -27.02 5.81
N LEU A 20 10.92 -25.83 5.89
CA LEU A 20 11.17 -24.74 4.97
C LEU A 20 12.64 -24.28 4.99
N ALA A 21 13.24 -24.17 6.17
CA ALA A 21 14.61 -23.68 6.33
C ALA A 21 15.64 -24.51 5.56
N LYS A 22 15.41 -25.82 5.36
CA LYS A 22 16.29 -26.73 4.63
C LYS A 22 16.33 -26.45 3.13
N TYR A 23 15.25 -25.88 2.58
CA TYR A 23 15.07 -25.68 1.14
C TYR A 23 14.95 -24.20 0.77
N LEU A 24 14.94 -23.29 1.74
CA LEU A 24 14.71 -21.87 1.55
C LEU A 24 15.83 -21.21 0.74
N ILE A 25 15.46 -20.59 -0.38
CA ILE A 25 16.33 -19.74 -1.19
C ILE A 25 16.10 -18.27 -0.85
N SER A 26 14.85 -17.82 -0.89
CA SER A 26 14.51 -16.44 -0.55
C SER A 26 13.08 -16.30 -0.06
N VAL A 27 12.86 -15.21 0.67
CA VAL A 27 11.53 -14.69 1.02
C VAL A 27 11.48 -13.25 0.55
N ASP A 28 10.48 -12.92 -0.24
CA ASP A 28 10.17 -11.57 -0.67
C ASP A 28 8.79 -11.18 -0.10
N PHE A 29 8.76 -10.16 0.72
CA PHE A 29 7.53 -9.60 1.28
C PHE A 29 7.36 -8.16 0.81
N THR A 30 6.17 -7.83 0.33
CA THR A 30 5.82 -6.47 -0.12
C THR A 30 4.67 -5.91 0.67
N ASP A 31 4.89 -4.80 1.35
CA ASP A 31 3.88 -3.98 2.00
C ASP A 31 3.51 -2.81 1.08
N ASN A 32 2.24 -2.73 0.69
CA ASN A 32 1.69 -1.72 -0.21
C ASN A 32 0.83 -0.71 0.57
N LEU A 33 0.91 0.56 0.22
CA LEU A 33 0.15 1.63 0.89
C LEU A 33 -1.36 1.47 0.67
N SER A 34 -1.76 1.29 -0.59
CA SER A 34 -3.16 1.17 -1.00
C SER A 34 -3.29 0.55 -2.39
N ASP A 35 -4.52 0.30 -2.83
CA ASP A 35 -4.90 -0.19 -4.16
C ASP A 35 -4.50 -1.64 -4.47
N THR A 36 -3.44 -2.15 -3.87
CA THR A 36 -2.99 -3.55 -3.96
C THR A 36 -2.91 -4.17 -2.57
N VAL A 37 -3.09 -5.47 -2.48
CA VAL A 37 -2.85 -6.21 -1.24
C VAL A 37 -1.36 -6.45 -1.06
N ASP A 38 -0.97 -6.69 0.19
CA ASP A 38 0.40 -7.09 0.48
C ASP A 38 0.65 -8.49 -0.08
N ASP A 39 1.85 -8.75 -0.56
CA ASP A 39 2.22 -10.01 -1.17
C ASP A 39 3.47 -10.62 -0.53
N LEU A 40 3.50 -11.95 -0.54
CA LEU A 40 4.59 -12.77 -0.03
C LEU A 40 4.97 -13.79 -1.10
N THR A 41 6.26 -13.90 -1.40
CA THR A 41 6.80 -14.96 -2.25
C THR A 41 7.88 -15.71 -1.49
N ILE A 42 7.69 -17.01 -1.30
CA ILE A 42 8.70 -17.91 -0.73
C ILE A 42 9.28 -18.75 -1.86
N THR A 43 10.58 -18.66 -2.09
CA THR A 43 11.28 -19.46 -3.11
C THR A 43 12.06 -20.58 -2.43
N LEU A 44 11.83 -21.81 -2.88
CA LEU A 44 12.37 -23.04 -2.32
C LEU A 44 13.17 -23.80 -3.37
N GLU A 45 14.25 -24.45 -2.95
CA GLU A 45 14.93 -25.47 -3.75
C GLU A 45 14.10 -26.75 -3.79
N ASP A 46 13.98 -27.39 -4.95
CA ASP A 46 13.19 -28.62 -5.10
C ASP A 46 13.90 -29.67 -5.99
N ARG A 47 15.19 -29.93 -5.74
CA ARG A 47 15.92 -31.00 -6.45
C ARG A 47 15.33 -32.38 -6.22
N ALA A 48 14.83 -32.63 -5.01
CA ALA A 48 14.21 -33.90 -4.63
C ALA A 48 12.75 -34.00 -5.09
N LYS A 49 12.19 -32.95 -5.71
CA LYS A 49 10.80 -32.86 -6.18
C LYS A 49 9.74 -33.09 -5.07
N LEU A 50 10.09 -32.78 -3.83
CA LEU A 50 9.19 -32.95 -2.69
C LEU A 50 8.01 -31.97 -2.77
N TRP A 51 8.29 -30.71 -3.11
CA TRP A 51 7.28 -29.64 -3.24
C TRP A 51 6.40 -29.77 -4.48
N GLN A 52 6.74 -30.67 -5.38
CA GLN A 52 5.92 -31.04 -6.54
C GLN A 52 5.15 -32.34 -6.32
N ALA A 53 5.36 -33.04 -5.20
CA ALA A 53 4.77 -34.35 -4.90
C ALA A 53 4.16 -34.35 -3.49
N ASP A 54 4.78 -35.04 -2.54
CA ASP A 54 4.20 -35.34 -1.20
C ASP A 54 4.00 -34.04 -0.36
N TRP A 55 4.78 -33.00 -0.60
CA TRP A 55 4.72 -31.72 0.12
C TRP A 55 4.07 -30.60 -0.70
N TYR A 56 3.34 -30.96 -1.75
CA TYR A 56 2.66 -29.96 -2.57
C TYR A 56 1.59 -29.24 -1.75
N PRO A 57 1.73 -27.92 -1.52
CA PRO A 57 0.73 -27.17 -0.76
C PRO A 57 -0.51 -26.90 -1.62
N ASP A 58 -1.68 -26.88 -1.01
CA ASP A 58 -2.92 -26.55 -1.70
C ASP A 58 -3.05 -25.02 -1.85
N THR A 59 -3.47 -24.55 -3.02
CA THR A 59 -3.89 -23.16 -3.20
C THR A 59 -5.10 -22.84 -2.33
N GLY A 60 -5.10 -21.64 -1.70
CA GLY A 60 -6.08 -21.26 -0.69
C GLY A 60 -5.72 -21.72 0.72
N SER A 61 -4.57 -22.37 0.91
CA SER A 61 -3.98 -22.63 2.24
C SER A 61 -3.29 -21.37 2.77
N LYS A 62 -3.16 -21.25 4.09
CA LYS A 62 -2.65 -20.06 4.76
C LYS A 62 -1.22 -20.24 5.26
N LEU A 63 -0.47 -19.16 5.21
CA LEU A 63 0.86 -19.02 5.77
C LEU A 63 0.84 -17.88 6.79
N ASP A 64 1.12 -18.17 8.05
CA ASP A 64 1.38 -17.17 9.09
C ASP A 64 2.89 -17.03 9.25
N VAL A 65 3.42 -15.83 8.98
CA VAL A 65 4.86 -15.59 8.83
C VAL A 65 5.38 -14.63 9.86
N THR A 66 6.42 -15.05 10.59
CA THR A 66 7.18 -14.21 11.52
C THR A 66 8.66 -14.22 11.15
N VAL A 67 9.25 -13.04 11.01
CA VAL A 67 10.69 -12.86 10.75
C VAL A 67 11.39 -12.51 12.05
N TYR A 68 12.51 -13.17 12.32
CA TYR A 68 13.37 -12.88 13.47
C TYR A 68 14.61 -12.10 13.03
N THR A 69 14.93 -11.04 13.77
CA THR A 69 16.23 -10.37 13.67
C THR A 69 17.03 -10.64 14.94
N LEU A 70 18.34 -10.82 14.82
CA LEU A 70 19.22 -11.03 15.96
C LEU A 70 20.32 -9.97 15.95
N ASN A 71 20.44 -9.21 17.05
CA ASN A 71 21.50 -8.21 17.27
C ASN A 71 21.72 -7.28 16.06
N LYS A 72 20.61 -6.82 15.45
CA LYS A 72 20.66 -6.06 14.21
C LYS A 72 21.14 -4.63 14.39
N GLU A 73 20.68 -3.95 15.43
CA GLU A 73 21.03 -2.55 15.71
C GLU A 73 22.27 -2.44 16.62
N ASN A 74 22.39 -3.36 17.57
CA ASN A 74 23.56 -3.46 18.45
C ASN A 74 23.72 -4.90 18.97
N LEU A 75 24.92 -5.22 19.49
CA LEU A 75 25.28 -6.59 19.93
C LEU A 75 24.46 -7.10 21.12
N ASP A 76 23.87 -6.22 21.89
CA ASP A 76 23.13 -6.54 23.13
C ASP A 76 21.61 -6.52 22.91
N GLU A 77 21.15 -6.27 21.69
CA GLU A 77 19.72 -6.12 21.38
C GLU A 77 18.92 -7.42 21.58
N GLY A 78 19.56 -8.56 21.35
CA GLY A 78 18.91 -9.86 21.38
C GLY A 78 18.06 -10.13 20.12
N GLN A 79 17.14 -11.06 20.24
CA GLN A 79 16.20 -11.39 19.17
C GLN A 79 14.99 -10.45 19.22
N LYS A 80 14.60 -9.94 18.07
CA LYS A 80 13.33 -9.25 17.86
C LYS A 80 12.49 -10.02 16.85
N ASP A 81 11.22 -10.15 17.17
CA ASP A 81 10.24 -10.88 16.37
C ASP A 81 9.34 -9.88 15.64
N TYR A 82 9.23 -10.06 14.34
CA TYR A 82 8.34 -9.29 13.49
C TYR A 82 7.29 -10.21 12.87
N HIS A 83 6.06 -10.09 13.32
CA HIS A 83 4.93 -10.76 12.68
C HIS A 83 4.61 -10.02 11.38
N VAL A 84 4.91 -10.67 10.24
CA VAL A 84 4.71 -10.11 8.91
C VAL A 84 3.23 -10.14 8.53
N GLY A 85 2.52 -11.20 8.92
CA GLY A 85 1.08 -11.36 8.71
C GLY A 85 0.68 -12.75 8.25
N GLU A 86 -0.62 -12.92 8.02
CA GLU A 86 -1.20 -14.10 7.38
C GLU A 86 -1.41 -13.86 5.90
N PHE A 87 -1.06 -14.87 5.10
CA PHE A 87 -1.15 -14.84 3.63
C PHE A 87 -1.82 -16.11 3.13
N GLU A 88 -2.65 -16.00 2.10
CA GLU A 88 -3.24 -17.14 1.42
C GLU A 88 -2.44 -17.45 0.15
N ILE A 89 -2.10 -18.73 -0.05
CA ILE A 89 -1.40 -19.18 -1.25
C ILE A 89 -2.32 -19.03 -2.45
N ASP A 90 -1.98 -18.09 -3.33
CA ASP A 90 -2.74 -17.77 -4.56
C ASP A 90 -2.18 -18.54 -5.76
N GLN A 91 -0.86 -18.69 -5.83
CA GLN A 91 -0.18 -19.33 -6.95
C GLN A 91 1.02 -20.17 -6.49
N ILE A 92 1.21 -21.32 -7.12
CA ILE A 92 2.39 -22.15 -6.98
C ILE A 92 3.05 -22.25 -8.35
N GLU A 93 4.31 -21.85 -8.43
CA GLU A 93 5.09 -21.87 -9.67
C GLU A 93 6.29 -22.79 -9.53
N VAL A 94 6.46 -23.70 -10.48
CA VAL A 94 7.60 -24.63 -10.55
C VAL A 94 8.46 -24.26 -11.72
N THR A 95 9.76 -24.07 -11.48
CA THR A 95 10.73 -23.72 -12.51
C THR A 95 11.89 -24.75 -12.49
N GLY A 96 12.43 -25.07 -13.64
CA GLY A 96 13.63 -25.89 -13.79
C GLY A 96 14.47 -25.36 -14.96
N SER A 97 15.75 -25.51 -15.03
CA SER A 97 16.83 -26.05 -14.22
C SER A 97 17.70 -24.90 -13.70
N PRO A 98 18.03 -24.77 -12.43
CA PRO A 98 17.77 -25.70 -11.33
C PRO A 98 16.30 -25.75 -10.93
N SER A 99 15.86 -26.87 -10.31
CA SER A 99 14.48 -27.03 -9.89
C SER A 99 14.18 -26.18 -8.65
N THR A 100 13.22 -25.29 -8.78
CA THR A 100 12.73 -24.42 -7.71
C THR A 100 11.22 -24.37 -7.69
N VAL A 101 10.65 -24.13 -6.52
CA VAL A 101 9.23 -23.86 -6.32
C VAL A 101 9.06 -22.51 -5.69
N GLN A 102 8.12 -21.71 -6.20
CA GLN A 102 7.71 -20.45 -5.62
C GLN A 102 6.29 -20.56 -5.09
N LEU A 103 6.11 -20.28 -3.82
CA LEU A 103 4.81 -20.10 -3.20
C LEU A 103 4.51 -18.62 -3.19
N LYS A 104 3.56 -18.18 -4.02
CA LYS A 104 3.10 -16.81 -4.06
C LYS A 104 1.80 -16.73 -3.26
N ALA A 105 1.80 -15.88 -2.26
CA ALA A 105 0.69 -15.70 -1.34
C ALA A 105 0.38 -14.22 -1.20
N VAL A 106 -0.85 -13.91 -0.88
CA VAL A 106 -1.35 -12.54 -0.78
C VAL A 106 -2.02 -12.35 0.58
N SER A 107 -1.87 -11.16 1.15
CA SER A 107 -2.59 -10.79 2.35
C SER A 107 -4.09 -10.87 2.09
N VAL A 108 -4.79 -11.67 2.87
CA VAL A 108 -6.23 -11.89 2.71
C VAL A 108 -6.90 -11.82 4.06
N VAL A 109 -8.11 -11.35 4.03
CA VAL A 109 -9.03 -11.56 5.12
C VAL A 109 -9.43 -13.03 5.14
N SER A 110 -8.99 -13.71 6.17
CA SER A 110 -9.25 -15.12 6.39
C SER A 110 -10.75 -15.42 6.34
N GLU A 111 -11.13 -16.44 5.56
CA GLU A 111 -12.51 -16.97 5.45
C GLU A 111 -13.55 -16.02 4.83
N SER A 112 -13.14 -14.89 4.26
CA SER A 112 -14.08 -13.94 3.70
C SER A 112 -14.40 -14.23 2.23
N THR A 113 -15.64 -13.93 1.84
CA THR A 113 -16.09 -13.93 0.44
C THR A 113 -15.67 -12.67 -0.32
N LEU A 114 -14.82 -11.85 0.30
CA LEU A 114 -14.47 -10.50 -0.14
C LEU A 114 -13.93 -10.44 -1.57
N ARG A 115 -13.18 -11.46 -1.99
CA ARG A 115 -12.49 -11.50 -3.30
C ARG A 115 -13.14 -12.40 -4.35
N GLY A 116 -13.71 -13.52 -3.94
CA GLY A 116 -14.05 -14.60 -4.87
C GLY A 116 -15.51 -14.67 -5.27
N VAL A 117 -16.39 -14.00 -4.53
CA VAL A 117 -17.83 -14.08 -4.74
C VAL A 117 -18.33 -12.76 -5.34
N LYS A 118 -18.84 -12.85 -6.54
CA LYS A 118 -19.51 -11.72 -7.20
C LYS A 118 -20.91 -11.55 -6.65
N LYS A 119 -21.28 -10.30 -6.37
CA LYS A 119 -22.59 -9.94 -5.80
C LYS A 119 -23.28 -8.88 -6.63
N ASN A 120 -24.62 -8.84 -6.48
CA ASN A 120 -25.48 -7.81 -7.06
C ASN A 120 -26.32 -7.23 -5.95
N ARG A 121 -26.10 -5.97 -5.60
CA ARG A 121 -26.83 -5.25 -4.57
C ARG A 121 -26.69 -3.74 -4.72
N THR A 122 -27.57 -3.00 -4.09
CA THR A 122 -27.63 -1.54 -4.14
C THR A 122 -27.71 -0.95 -2.75
N TRP A 123 -27.18 0.24 -2.60
CA TRP A 123 -27.36 1.07 -1.43
C TRP A 123 -27.88 2.44 -1.86
N ASP A 124 -28.86 2.97 -1.11
CA ASP A 124 -29.43 4.29 -1.30
C ASP A 124 -29.21 5.15 -0.05
N ASN A 125 -28.83 6.41 -0.26
CA ASN A 125 -28.57 7.38 0.80
C ASN A 125 -27.66 6.86 1.93
N ILE A 126 -26.53 6.29 1.56
CA ILE A 126 -25.58 5.70 2.50
C ILE A 126 -24.24 6.43 2.50
N SER A 127 -23.61 6.57 3.67
CA SER A 127 -22.24 7.05 3.71
C SER A 127 -21.24 5.97 3.29
N ILE A 128 -20.09 6.38 2.76
CA ILE A 128 -19.03 5.43 2.32
C ILE A 128 -18.58 4.55 3.48
N TRP A 129 -18.36 5.15 4.66
CA TRP A 129 -18.03 4.38 5.85
C TRP A 129 -19.07 3.30 6.16
N LYS A 130 -20.35 3.66 6.14
CA LYS A 130 -21.41 2.69 6.45
C LYS A 130 -21.51 1.58 5.42
N CYS A 131 -21.31 1.89 4.14
CA CYS A 131 -21.24 0.91 3.07
C CYS A 131 -20.08 -0.06 3.27
N ALA A 132 -18.90 0.46 3.62
CA ALA A 132 -17.71 -0.36 3.91
C ALA A 132 -17.88 -1.20 5.19
N ASP A 133 -18.48 -0.63 6.24
CA ASP A 133 -18.78 -1.31 7.51
C ASP A 133 -19.77 -2.48 7.31
N ASP A 134 -20.81 -2.27 6.49
CA ASP A 134 -21.78 -3.33 6.17
C ASP A 134 -21.08 -4.51 5.45
N ILE A 135 -20.24 -4.21 4.48
CA ILE A 135 -19.45 -5.21 3.77
C ILE A 135 -18.46 -5.92 4.71
N ALA A 136 -17.77 -5.17 5.56
CA ALA A 136 -16.85 -5.74 6.53
C ALA A 136 -17.56 -6.70 7.50
N LYS A 137 -18.71 -6.31 8.04
CA LYS A 137 -19.52 -7.14 8.93
C LYS A 137 -20.03 -8.42 8.27
N GLU A 138 -20.46 -8.34 7.00
CA GLU A 138 -20.86 -9.53 6.25
C GLU A 138 -19.71 -10.53 6.08
N ASN A 139 -18.48 -10.03 6.02
CA ASN A 139 -17.27 -10.84 5.88
C ASN A 139 -16.60 -11.16 7.22
N GLY A 140 -17.23 -10.83 8.36
CA GLY A 140 -16.73 -11.14 9.71
C GLY A 140 -15.46 -10.39 10.13
N ILE A 141 -15.19 -9.22 9.54
CA ILE A 141 -14.00 -8.41 9.78
C ILE A 141 -14.32 -7.01 10.28
N ALA A 142 -13.33 -6.32 10.84
CA ALA A 142 -13.48 -4.94 11.27
C ALA A 142 -13.35 -3.95 10.11
N CYS A 143 -13.97 -2.77 10.25
CA CYS A 143 -13.75 -1.62 9.35
C CYS A 143 -13.22 -0.45 10.17
N GLU A 144 -12.01 0.00 9.87
CA GLU A 144 -11.39 1.17 10.50
C GLU A 144 -11.43 2.36 9.53
N TRP A 145 -11.81 3.53 10.06
CA TRP A 145 -11.98 4.75 9.28
C TRP A 145 -11.08 5.86 9.81
N TYR A 146 -10.12 6.28 9.02
CA TYR A 146 -9.14 7.34 9.34
C TYR A 146 -9.23 8.51 8.34
N CYS A 147 -10.46 8.88 7.96
CA CYS A 147 -10.72 10.02 7.10
C CYS A 147 -11.38 11.15 7.88
N THR A 148 -11.10 12.38 7.47
CA THR A 148 -11.72 13.58 8.05
C THR A 148 -13.13 13.85 7.53
N ASP A 149 -13.46 13.31 6.35
CA ASP A 149 -14.75 13.45 5.67
C ASP A 149 -15.39 12.08 5.48
N ASN A 150 -16.72 12.03 5.44
CA ASN A 150 -17.50 10.81 5.19
C ASN A 150 -18.69 11.14 4.27
N PRO A 151 -18.46 11.26 2.96
CA PRO A 151 -19.50 11.66 2.02
C PRO A 151 -20.61 10.62 1.91
N ASN A 152 -21.82 11.12 1.71
CA ASN A 152 -22.97 10.29 1.38
C ASN A 152 -23.02 10.01 -0.13
N LEU A 153 -23.43 8.81 -0.45
CA LEU A 153 -23.76 8.33 -1.78
C LEU A 153 -25.28 8.26 -1.92
N ASP A 154 -25.85 8.98 -2.87
CA ASP A 154 -27.29 8.97 -3.11
C ASP A 154 -27.74 7.59 -3.58
N HIS A 155 -26.98 7.00 -4.49
CA HIS A 155 -27.21 5.66 -5.03
C HIS A 155 -25.89 5.05 -5.45
N VAL A 156 -25.62 3.82 -5.03
CA VAL A 156 -24.43 3.06 -5.47
C VAL A 156 -24.79 1.60 -5.68
N GLU A 157 -24.33 1.05 -6.79
CA GLU A 157 -24.62 -0.32 -7.22
C GLU A 157 -23.35 -1.14 -7.34
N GLN A 158 -23.36 -2.31 -6.72
CA GLN A 158 -22.40 -3.39 -6.95
C GLN A 158 -23.05 -4.34 -7.97
N SER A 159 -22.46 -4.50 -9.16
CA SER A 159 -23.01 -5.28 -10.25
C SER A 159 -21.98 -6.25 -10.81
N ASP A 160 -22.18 -7.54 -10.57
CA ASP A 160 -21.31 -8.65 -11.01
C ASP A 160 -19.81 -8.45 -10.66
N GLU A 161 -19.56 -7.83 -9.53
CA GLU A 161 -18.22 -7.57 -8.99
C GLU A 161 -18.07 -8.08 -7.54
N SER A 162 -16.85 -8.41 -7.12
CA SER A 162 -16.57 -8.83 -5.74
C SER A 162 -16.67 -7.64 -4.79
N ASP A 163 -16.85 -7.92 -3.49
CA ASP A 163 -16.89 -6.89 -2.46
C ASP A 163 -15.64 -6.01 -2.47
N LEU A 164 -14.47 -6.61 -2.68
CA LEU A 164 -13.21 -5.89 -2.72
C LEU A 164 -13.09 -4.98 -3.96
N GLU A 165 -13.46 -5.47 -5.14
CA GLU A 165 -13.47 -4.66 -6.37
C GLU A 165 -14.40 -3.46 -6.23
N PHE A 166 -15.61 -3.70 -5.72
CA PHE A 166 -16.59 -2.67 -5.46
C PHE A 166 -16.08 -1.62 -4.45
N LEU A 167 -15.57 -2.05 -3.28
CA LEU A 167 -15.05 -1.13 -2.27
C LEU A 167 -13.89 -0.29 -2.80
N ARG A 168 -12.95 -0.92 -3.54
CA ARG A 168 -11.84 -0.19 -4.15
C ARG A 168 -12.33 0.94 -5.05
N LYS A 169 -13.30 0.65 -5.90
CA LYS A 169 -13.90 1.62 -6.81
C LYS A 169 -14.54 2.77 -6.03
N VAL A 170 -15.45 2.46 -5.10
CA VAL A 170 -16.20 3.47 -4.33
C VAL A 170 -15.27 4.34 -3.48
N VAL A 171 -14.33 3.73 -2.78
CA VAL A 171 -13.38 4.44 -1.91
C VAL A 171 -12.44 5.32 -2.74
N LYS A 172 -11.93 4.81 -3.86
CA LYS A 172 -11.06 5.55 -4.77
C LYS A 172 -11.79 6.72 -5.45
N ASP A 173 -13.00 6.51 -5.93
CA ASP A 173 -13.83 7.57 -6.55
C ASP A 173 -14.13 8.68 -5.55
N ALA A 174 -14.26 8.35 -4.28
CA ALA A 174 -14.35 9.33 -3.21
C ALA A 174 -13.01 9.98 -2.83
N GLY A 175 -11.88 9.51 -3.40
CA GLY A 175 -10.52 10.03 -3.19
C GLY A 175 -9.90 9.62 -1.86
N PHE A 176 -10.32 8.48 -1.31
CA PHE A 176 -9.72 7.83 -0.15
C PHE A 176 -8.88 6.62 -0.57
N CYS A 177 -8.11 6.11 0.34
CA CYS A 177 -7.29 4.92 0.18
C CYS A 177 -7.87 3.76 0.95
N LEU A 178 -7.79 2.57 0.36
CA LEU A 178 -8.21 1.31 0.94
C LEU A 178 -7.00 0.41 1.15
N LYS A 179 -6.77 -0.03 2.37
CA LYS A 179 -5.81 -1.10 2.71
C LYS A 179 -6.56 -2.28 3.32
N ILE A 180 -6.19 -3.47 2.89
CA ILE A 180 -6.68 -4.72 3.47
C ILE A 180 -5.59 -5.31 4.36
N ALA A 181 -5.89 -5.50 5.62
CA ALA A 181 -5.08 -6.24 6.57
C ALA A 181 -5.76 -7.60 6.87
N THR A 182 -5.07 -8.47 7.59
CA THR A 182 -5.52 -9.86 7.86
C THR A 182 -6.93 -9.96 8.44
N ASP A 183 -7.32 -9.01 9.29
CA ASP A 183 -8.57 -9.04 10.07
C ASP A 183 -9.45 -7.82 9.87
N LYS A 184 -9.06 -6.89 9.00
CA LYS A 184 -9.74 -5.61 8.85
C LYS A 184 -9.55 -4.93 7.50
N ILE A 185 -10.53 -4.08 7.19
CA ILE A 185 -10.48 -3.08 6.13
C ILE A 185 -10.09 -1.74 6.78
N ILE A 186 -9.09 -1.07 6.23
CA ILE A 186 -8.65 0.25 6.69
C ILE A 186 -8.88 1.24 5.54
N ILE A 187 -9.69 2.27 5.82
CA ILE A 187 -9.92 3.37 4.88
C ILE A 187 -9.34 4.64 5.49
N PHE A 188 -8.50 5.31 4.73
CA PHE A 188 -7.78 6.50 5.20
C PHE A 188 -7.63 7.56 4.12
N ASP A 189 -7.35 8.78 4.57
CA ASP A 189 -7.09 9.94 3.72
C ASP A 189 -5.57 10.17 3.64
N GLU A 190 -5.01 10.02 2.43
CA GLU A 190 -3.58 10.25 2.20
C GLU A 190 -3.12 11.66 2.61
N GLU A 191 -3.96 12.69 2.41
CA GLU A 191 -3.63 14.06 2.81
C GLU A 191 -3.41 14.19 4.33
N SER A 192 -4.22 13.50 5.10
CA SER A 192 -4.09 13.47 6.57
C SER A 192 -2.82 12.72 7.00
N GLN A 193 -2.50 11.62 6.35
CA GLN A 193 -1.24 10.88 6.55
C GLN A 193 -0.02 11.76 6.26
N GLU A 194 -0.04 12.48 5.14
CA GLU A 194 1.07 13.34 4.71
C GLU A 194 1.35 14.52 5.66
N LYS A 195 0.40 14.89 6.52
CA LYS A 195 0.59 15.93 7.56
C LYS A 195 1.36 15.42 8.79
N GLY A 196 1.54 14.10 8.93
CA GLY A 196 2.28 13.50 10.03
C GLY A 196 3.76 13.94 10.10
N LYS A 197 4.47 13.52 11.15
CA LYS A 197 5.92 13.76 11.30
C LYS A 197 6.71 12.70 10.51
N GLU A 198 7.83 13.10 9.93
CA GLU A 198 8.76 12.19 9.28
C GLU A 198 9.41 11.25 10.32
N THR A 199 9.46 9.96 9.96
CA THR A 199 10.01 8.91 10.83
C THR A 199 11.50 8.69 10.57
N PHE A 200 11.92 8.88 9.31
CA PHE A 200 13.29 8.64 8.86
C PHE A 200 13.78 9.77 7.98
N THR A 201 15.09 10.00 7.97
CA THR A 201 15.76 10.93 7.07
C THR A 201 16.77 10.19 6.21
N PHE A 202 16.69 10.38 4.91
CA PHE A 202 17.72 9.97 3.96
C PHE A 202 18.53 11.19 3.56
N SER A 203 19.84 11.12 3.78
CA SER A 203 20.74 12.19 3.36
C SER A 203 21.82 11.66 2.43
N ARG A 204 22.09 12.39 1.37
CA ARG A 204 23.14 12.03 0.43
C ARG A 204 24.52 12.19 1.07
N PRO A 205 25.44 11.18 0.97
CA PRO A 205 26.81 11.30 1.48
C PRO A 205 27.56 12.46 0.83
N GLY A 206 28.42 13.16 1.60
CA GLY A 206 29.28 14.23 1.11
C GLY A 206 28.70 15.65 1.14
N ALA A 207 27.49 15.83 1.65
CA ALA A 207 27.04 17.16 2.03
C ALA A 207 27.70 17.52 3.37
N GLU A 208 28.58 18.53 3.35
CA GLU A 208 29.16 19.09 4.57
C GLU A 208 28.00 19.62 5.43
N LYS A 209 27.81 19.06 6.62
CA LYS A 209 27.05 19.74 7.65
C LYS A 209 27.97 20.86 8.15
N GLU A 210 27.64 22.10 7.89
CA GLU A 210 28.11 23.17 8.75
C GLU A 210 27.73 22.78 10.18
N ASP A 211 28.76 22.68 11.06
CA ASP A 211 28.64 22.33 12.46
C ASP A 211 27.58 23.18 13.16
N LYS A 212 26.35 22.73 13.19
CA LYS A 212 25.38 23.15 14.17
C LYS A 212 25.34 22.10 15.24
N GLN A 213 26.19 22.29 16.25
CA GLN A 213 26.03 21.74 17.57
C GLN A 213 24.69 22.23 18.15
N GLU A 214 23.62 21.49 17.96
CA GLU A 214 22.48 21.47 18.86
C GLU A 214 22.13 20.00 19.10
N GLU A 215 22.50 19.56 20.29
CA GLU A 215 22.02 18.33 20.92
C GLU A 215 20.51 18.43 21.10
N ASN A 216 19.73 17.98 20.12
CA ASN A 216 18.33 17.64 20.33
C ASN A 216 17.93 16.56 19.33
N GLU A 217 17.57 15.38 19.84
CA GLU A 217 17.03 14.20 19.16
C GLU A 217 17.75 13.90 17.84
N GLN A 218 18.71 12.99 17.88
CA GLN A 218 19.45 12.53 16.70
C GLN A 218 18.45 12.04 15.66
N GLU A 219 18.17 12.86 14.65
CA GLU A 219 17.51 12.41 13.42
C GLU A 219 18.33 11.24 12.88
N LYS A 220 17.77 10.04 12.93
CA LYS A 220 18.43 8.83 12.48
C LYS A 220 18.55 8.87 10.96
N ILE A 221 19.76 9.22 10.46
CA ILE A 221 20.04 9.23 9.02
C ILE A 221 20.23 7.78 8.58
N GLU A 222 19.34 7.32 7.71
CA GLU A 222 19.38 5.96 7.18
C GLU A 222 20.37 5.83 6.02
N LYS A 223 21.14 4.72 6.03
CA LYS A 223 22.11 4.40 4.99
C LYS A 223 21.44 3.62 3.85
N PHE A 224 21.80 3.93 2.61
CA PHE A 224 21.28 3.25 1.43
C PHE A 224 22.42 2.87 0.45
N PHE A 225 22.20 1.84 -0.36
CA PHE A 225 23.14 1.39 -1.40
C PHE A 225 22.97 2.17 -2.69
N SER A 226 21.70 2.37 -3.06
CA SER A 226 21.35 3.05 -4.30
C SER A 226 20.05 3.82 -4.15
N TYR A 227 19.89 4.82 -4.99
CA TYR A 227 18.66 5.56 -5.12
C TYR A 227 18.39 5.97 -6.56
N LYS A 228 17.15 6.24 -6.86
CA LYS A 228 16.69 6.86 -8.11
C LYS A 228 15.60 7.86 -7.75
N ALA A 229 15.70 9.08 -8.27
CA ALA A 229 14.66 10.09 -8.15
C ALA A 229 14.21 10.53 -9.54
N VAL A 230 12.92 10.71 -9.72
CA VAL A 230 12.29 11.02 -11.01
C VAL A 230 11.29 12.15 -10.82
N ALA A 231 11.37 13.16 -11.68
CA ALA A 231 10.34 14.17 -11.84
C ALA A 231 9.73 14.06 -13.24
N LYS A 232 8.39 13.97 -13.30
CA LYS A 232 7.62 13.82 -14.53
C LYS A 232 6.88 15.11 -14.81
N THR A 233 6.84 15.55 -16.07
CA THR A 233 6.03 16.69 -16.53
C THR A 233 4.83 16.21 -17.37
N ARG A 234 4.85 14.95 -17.81
CA ARG A 234 3.74 14.36 -18.55
C ARG A 234 2.65 13.95 -17.57
N ASP A 235 1.40 14.25 -17.93
CA ASP A 235 0.19 13.93 -17.17
C ASP A 235 0.10 14.63 -15.80
N THR A 236 0.79 15.77 -15.67
CA THR A 236 0.63 16.69 -14.54
C THR A 236 -0.15 17.92 -14.98
N TYR A 237 -0.95 18.46 -14.05
CA TYR A 237 -1.87 19.54 -14.35
C TYR A 237 -1.76 20.65 -13.31
N LYS A 238 -1.96 21.91 -13.78
CA LYS A 238 -2.04 23.08 -12.91
C LYS A 238 -3.37 23.17 -12.20
N ALA A 239 -4.45 22.83 -12.89
CA ALA A 239 -5.80 22.96 -12.38
C ALA A 239 -6.66 21.79 -12.86
N CYS A 240 -7.75 21.54 -12.14
CA CYS A 240 -8.83 20.67 -12.58
C CYS A 240 -10.12 21.48 -12.64
N HIS A 241 -10.81 21.41 -13.77
CA HIS A 241 -12.11 22.02 -14.00
C HIS A 241 -13.15 20.92 -14.13
N VAL A 242 -14.10 20.91 -13.22
CA VAL A 242 -15.26 20.02 -13.24
C VAL A 242 -16.45 20.78 -13.78
N LYS A 243 -17.16 20.21 -14.74
CA LYS A 243 -18.34 20.79 -15.34
C LYS A 243 -19.40 19.73 -15.58
N TYR A 244 -20.59 19.96 -15.03
CA TYR A 244 -21.73 19.08 -15.21
C TYR A 244 -22.98 19.88 -15.58
N LYS A 245 -23.72 19.42 -16.59
CA LYS A 245 -24.99 20.02 -17.00
C LYS A 245 -26.14 19.15 -16.52
N LYS A 246 -26.84 19.65 -15.48
CA LYS A 246 -27.97 18.92 -14.88
C LYS A 246 -29.19 18.97 -15.81
N GLY A 247 -29.47 17.85 -16.46
CA GLY A 247 -30.67 17.46 -17.21
C GLY A 247 -31.51 18.57 -17.84
N LYS A 248 -32.81 18.55 -17.58
CA LYS A 248 -33.80 19.45 -18.16
C LYS A 248 -33.71 20.91 -17.70
N GLU A 249 -33.06 21.17 -16.56
CA GLU A 249 -33.03 22.52 -15.95
C GLU A 249 -32.00 23.47 -16.61
N LYS A 250 -31.23 23.02 -17.57
CA LYS A 250 -30.12 23.78 -18.22
C LYS A 250 -29.12 24.40 -17.21
N LYS A 251 -29.18 24.02 -15.96
CA LYS A 251 -28.27 24.51 -14.94
C LYS A 251 -26.92 23.84 -15.10
N VAL A 252 -25.87 24.65 -15.24
CA VAL A 252 -24.48 24.18 -15.26
C VAL A 252 -23.92 24.29 -13.86
N ILE A 253 -23.38 23.21 -13.36
CA ILE A 253 -22.60 23.17 -12.12
C ILE A 253 -21.15 23.07 -12.55
N GLU A 254 -20.32 24.01 -12.14
CA GLU A 254 -18.90 24.00 -12.49
C GLU A 254 -18.07 24.55 -11.33
N ALA A 255 -16.87 24.02 -11.17
CA ALA A 255 -15.87 24.47 -10.22
C ALA A 255 -14.45 24.20 -10.76
N THR A 256 -13.52 25.02 -10.34
CA THR A 256 -12.09 24.83 -10.70
C THR A 256 -11.27 24.86 -9.43
N PHE A 257 -10.42 23.83 -9.27
CA PHE A 257 -9.39 23.83 -8.25
C PHE A 257 -8.02 23.96 -8.90
N THR A 258 -7.17 24.86 -8.38
CA THR A 258 -5.83 25.11 -8.89
C THR A 258 -4.80 24.64 -7.87
N ALA A 259 -3.79 23.90 -8.34
CA ALA A 259 -2.70 23.43 -7.51
C ALA A 259 -1.92 24.61 -6.89
N PRO A 260 -1.72 24.64 -5.57
CA PRO A 260 -1.07 25.78 -4.91
C PRO A 260 0.38 26.00 -5.31
N ASP A 261 1.05 24.95 -5.72
CA ASP A 261 2.49 24.91 -6.06
C ASP A 261 2.78 25.11 -7.55
N LYS A 262 1.74 25.30 -8.39
CA LYS A 262 1.89 25.40 -9.85
C LYS A 262 1.43 26.75 -10.40
N THR A 263 2.35 27.45 -11.06
CA THR A 263 2.06 28.71 -11.76
C THR A 263 1.59 28.46 -13.20
N ASP A 264 2.11 27.41 -13.86
CA ASP A 264 1.87 27.11 -15.26
C ASP A 264 1.46 25.64 -15.46
N GLY A 265 0.77 25.34 -16.56
CA GLY A 265 0.39 23.98 -16.90
C GLY A 265 -0.99 23.86 -17.52
N LYS A 266 -1.35 22.63 -17.87
CA LYS A 266 -2.65 22.28 -18.46
C LYS A 266 -3.74 22.21 -17.39
N THR A 267 -4.98 22.45 -17.80
CA THR A 267 -6.17 22.17 -16.99
C THR A 267 -6.71 20.80 -17.34
N LEU A 268 -7.02 20.00 -16.32
CA LEU A 268 -7.73 18.74 -16.46
C LEU A 268 -9.22 19.03 -16.53
N GLU A 269 -9.88 18.60 -17.61
CA GLU A 269 -11.32 18.76 -17.79
C GLU A 269 -12.05 17.47 -17.39
N ILE A 270 -13.01 17.59 -16.48
CA ILE A 270 -13.81 16.47 -15.95
C ILE A 270 -15.30 16.76 -16.18
N ASN A 271 -15.99 15.80 -16.77
CA ASN A 271 -17.42 15.83 -16.99
C ASN A 271 -18.06 14.66 -16.22
N GLU A 272 -18.12 14.79 -14.90
CA GLU A 272 -18.77 13.82 -14.02
C GLU A 272 -20.02 14.45 -13.38
N GLN A 273 -20.99 13.63 -13.02
CA GLN A 273 -22.20 14.07 -12.37
C GLN A 273 -21.87 14.60 -10.97
N VAL A 274 -22.35 15.79 -10.65
CA VAL A 274 -22.26 16.43 -9.34
C VAL A 274 -23.58 17.15 -9.02
N GLU A 275 -23.94 17.19 -7.75
CA GLU A 275 -25.23 17.77 -7.32
C GLU A 275 -25.14 19.26 -7.00
N ASN A 276 -23.94 19.74 -6.61
CA ASN A 276 -23.71 21.13 -6.24
C ASN A 276 -22.25 21.56 -6.48
N VAL A 277 -22.03 22.88 -6.33
CA VAL A 277 -20.68 23.46 -6.57
C VAL A 277 -19.63 22.97 -5.58
N ALA A 278 -20.00 22.77 -4.31
CA ALA A 278 -19.08 22.29 -3.29
C ALA A 278 -18.59 20.86 -3.59
N GLU A 279 -19.47 20.02 -4.12
CA GLU A 279 -19.10 18.68 -4.59
C GLU A 279 -18.21 18.73 -5.83
N ALA A 280 -18.50 19.62 -6.78
CA ALA A 280 -17.67 19.85 -7.95
C ALA A 280 -16.25 20.31 -7.57
N GLU A 281 -16.13 21.20 -6.58
CA GLU A 281 -14.84 21.67 -6.07
C GLU A 281 -14.05 20.56 -5.38
N ARG A 282 -14.71 19.77 -4.54
CA ARG A 282 -14.13 18.60 -3.89
C ARG A 282 -13.63 17.56 -4.92
N LEU A 283 -14.45 17.29 -5.93
CA LEU A 283 -14.08 16.37 -7.02
C LEU A 283 -12.89 16.92 -7.82
N ALA A 284 -12.90 18.21 -8.16
CA ALA A 284 -11.79 18.84 -8.88
C ALA A 284 -10.48 18.73 -8.09
N ARG A 285 -10.50 18.98 -6.79
CA ARG A 285 -9.34 18.84 -5.88
C ARG A 285 -8.82 17.41 -5.86
N LYS A 286 -9.69 16.43 -5.66
CA LYS A 286 -9.32 15.01 -5.60
C LYS A 286 -8.74 14.49 -6.91
N LYS A 287 -9.37 14.79 -8.03
CA LYS A 287 -8.91 14.37 -9.38
C LYS A 287 -7.57 15.01 -9.73
N LEU A 288 -7.36 16.28 -9.36
CA LEU A 288 -6.07 16.94 -9.56
C LEU A 288 -4.98 16.30 -8.72
N ARG A 289 -5.26 16.03 -7.43
CA ARG A 289 -4.35 15.31 -6.53
C ARG A 289 -3.98 13.94 -7.10
N GLU A 290 -4.96 13.15 -7.52
CA GLU A 290 -4.73 11.81 -8.10
C GLU A 290 -3.78 11.87 -9.31
N LYS A 291 -3.91 12.89 -10.18
CA LYS A 291 -3.05 13.06 -11.34
C LYS A 291 -1.64 13.54 -11.00
N ASN A 292 -1.51 14.39 -9.99
CA ASN A 292 -0.24 15.04 -9.66
C ASN A 292 0.57 14.26 -8.61
N LYS A 293 -0.04 13.33 -7.85
CA LYS A 293 0.63 12.64 -6.75
C LYS A 293 1.92 11.91 -7.13
N ASP A 294 2.02 11.43 -8.37
CA ASP A 294 3.19 10.70 -8.88
C ASP A 294 4.13 11.58 -9.74
N GLU A 295 4.01 12.90 -9.65
CA GLU A 295 4.88 13.83 -10.38
C GLU A 295 6.33 13.69 -9.97
N VAL A 296 6.58 13.57 -8.67
CA VAL A 296 7.93 13.39 -8.11
C VAL A 296 7.95 12.11 -7.28
N THR A 297 8.74 11.15 -7.74
CA THR A 297 8.91 9.85 -7.10
C THR A 297 10.38 9.59 -6.82
N ALA A 298 10.66 8.74 -5.84
CA ALA A 298 11.99 8.26 -5.56
C ALA A 298 11.95 6.77 -5.21
N SER A 299 13.05 6.06 -5.41
CA SER A 299 13.22 4.70 -4.91
C SER A 299 14.59 4.56 -4.26
N PHE A 300 14.64 3.78 -3.20
CA PHE A 300 15.86 3.51 -2.43
C PHE A 300 16.02 2.01 -2.23
N THR A 301 17.27 1.53 -2.26
CA THR A 301 17.64 0.19 -1.81
C THR A 301 18.62 0.33 -0.66
N LEU A 302 18.31 -0.32 0.45
CA LEU A 302 19.06 -0.20 1.71
C LEU A 302 19.24 -1.57 2.39
N TYR A 303 20.06 -1.60 3.44
CA TYR A 303 20.15 -2.76 4.32
C TYR A 303 18.77 -3.07 4.89
N GLY A 304 18.45 -4.36 4.96
CA GLY A 304 17.15 -4.81 5.43
C GLY A 304 16.75 -4.20 6.77
N ASN A 305 15.58 -3.60 6.83
CA ASN A 305 15.02 -3.01 8.03
C ASN A 305 13.49 -3.14 8.03
N LEU A 306 12.96 -4.02 8.89
CA LEU A 306 11.52 -4.27 9.05
C LEU A 306 10.75 -3.09 9.65
N ASN A 307 11.43 -2.04 10.13
CA ASN A 307 10.77 -0.83 10.58
C ASN A 307 10.23 0.03 9.42
N PHE A 308 10.67 -0.24 8.19
CA PHE A 308 10.10 0.41 7.01
C PHE A 308 8.81 -0.27 6.59
N SER A 309 7.75 0.49 6.55
CA SER A 309 6.44 0.06 6.05
C SER A 309 5.81 1.13 5.17
N ALA A 310 4.89 0.72 4.33
CA ALA A 310 4.11 1.66 3.52
C ALA A 310 3.28 2.60 4.42
N GLY A 311 3.17 3.86 4.02
CA GLY A 311 2.48 4.91 4.78
C GLY A 311 3.38 5.70 5.73
N LEU A 312 4.60 5.25 6.01
CA LEU A 312 5.55 6.05 6.78
C LEU A 312 6.05 7.24 5.98
N LEU A 313 6.34 8.31 6.70
CA LEU A 313 6.84 9.55 6.13
C LEU A 313 8.36 9.63 6.30
N VAL A 314 9.03 10.02 5.22
CA VAL A 314 10.47 10.16 5.17
C VAL A 314 10.85 11.52 4.64
N LYS A 315 12.00 12.03 5.06
CA LYS A 315 12.58 13.27 4.59
C LYS A 315 13.78 12.96 3.70
N LEU A 316 13.86 13.60 2.53
CA LEU A 316 15.05 13.59 1.69
C LEU A 316 15.80 14.89 1.85
N GLU A 317 17.09 14.81 2.15
CA GLU A 317 18.01 15.94 2.32
C GLU A 317 19.25 15.80 1.44
N ASN A 318 19.71 16.92 0.90
CA ASN A 318 20.91 16.99 0.06
C ASN A 318 20.77 16.28 -1.31
N PHE A 319 19.55 16.11 -1.79
CA PHE A 319 19.22 15.64 -3.15
C PHE A 319 18.86 16.81 -4.08
N GLY A 320 19.05 18.06 -3.63
CA GLY A 320 18.78 19.28 -4.39
C GLY A 320 17.29 19.49 -4.62
N LYS A 321 16.83 19.56 -5.88
CA LYS A 321 15.40 19.77 -6.18
C LYS A 321 14.48 18.62 -5.74
N PHE A 322 15.06 17.49 -5.35
CA PHE A 322 14.31 16.35 -4.81
C PHE A 322 14.23 16.36 -3.29
N ASP A 323 14.81 17.38 -2.62
CA ASP A 323 14.66 17.53 -1.17
C ASP A 323 13.18 17.72 -0.80
N GLY A 324 12.81 17.25 0.38
CA GLY A 324 11.47 17.40 0.90
C GLY A 324 10.90 16.15 1.54
N LYS A 325 9.61 16.21 1.81
CA LYS A 325 8.85 15.18 2.50
C LYS A 325 8.22 14.21 1.50
N TYR A 326 8.35 12.92 1.81
CA TYR A 326 7.84 11.83 0.99
C TYR A 326 7.08 10.83 1.85
N ILE A 327 6.13 10.14 1.24
CA ILE A 327 5.45 8.98 1.82
C ILE A 327 5.94 7.71 1.13
N ILE A 328 6.15 6.65 1.91
CA ILE A 328 6.48 5.32 1.37
C ILE A 328 5.20 4.73 0.78
N THR A 329 5.20 4.50 -0.52
CA THR A 329 4.08 3.87 -1.23
C THR A 329 4.20 2.36 -1.29
N LYS A 330 5.45 1.85 -1.20
CA LYS A 330 5.75 0.43 -1.23
C LYS A 330 7.04 0.16 -0.46
N ALA A 331 7.02 -0.85 0.40
CA ALA A 331 8.20 -1.39 1.06
C ALA A 331 8.33 -2.87 0.71
N ASN A 332 9.41 -3.24 0.01
CA ASN A 332 9.72 -4.62 -0.33
C ASN A 332 10.91 -5.10 0.50
N HIS A 333 10.74 -6.19 1.21
CA HIS A 333 11.72 -6.83 2.07
C HIS A 333 12.16 -8.16 1.46
N LYS A 334 13.43 -8.26 1.09
CA LYS A 334 13.98 -9.47 0.50
C LYS A 334 15.02 -10.11 1.42
N LEU A 335 14.72 -11.32 1.86
CA LEU A 335 15.60 -12.19 2.65
C LEU A 335 16.08 -13.33 1.75
N GLY A 336 17.39 -13.54 1.67
CA GLY A 336 18.02 -14.59 0.85
C GLY A 336 19.30 -14.07 0.22
N GLY A 337 20.47 -14.67 0.54
CA GLY A 337 21.78 -14.14 0.14
C GLY A 337 22.14 -12.79 0.80
N GLY A 338 21.47 -12.45 1.91
CA GLY A 338 21.48 -11.18 2.62
C GLY A 338 20.06 -10.72 2.89
N TYR A 339 19.93 -9.56 3.59
CA TYR A 339 18.63 -8.92 3.79
C TYR A 339 18.69 -7.49 3.26
N THR A 340 17.79 -7.17 2.34
CA THR A 340 17.66 -5.85 1.73
C THR A 340 16.22 -5.35 1.84
N THR A 341 16.05 -4.04 1.93
CA THR A 341 14.75 -3.36 1.82
C THR A 341 14.80 -2.41 0.64
N SER A 342 13.81 -2.49 -0.23
CA SER A 342 13.61 -1.56 -1.34
C SER A 342 12.34 -0.76 -1.10
N LEU A 343 12.45 0.56 -1.22
CA LEU A 343 11.36 1.49 -0.96
C LEU A 343 10.99 2.24 -2.24
N ASP A 344 9.70 2.33 -2.53
CA ASP A 344 9.16 3.29 -3.49
C ASP A 344 8.48 4.43 -2.73
N LEU A 345 8.79 5.65 -3.13
CA LEU A 345 8.38 6.88 -2.47
C LEU A 345 7.70 7.80 -3.47
N ARG A 346 6.72 8.55 -3.02
CA ARG A 346 6.23 9.74 -3.73
C ARG A 346 6.31 10.97 -2.84
N ARG A 347 6.54 12.13 -3.45
CA ARG A 347 6.57 13.39 -2.70
C ARG A 347 5.18 13.70 -2.15
N CYS A 348 5.12 14.15 -0.89
CA CYS A 348 3.90 14.63 -0.29
C CYS A 348 3.43 15.92 -0.98
N LEU A 349 2.14 16.04 -1.22
CA LEU A 349 1.52 17.19 -1.84
C LEU A 349 1.05 18.18 -0.77
N ASN A 350 1.33 19.46 -0.97
CA ASN A 350 0.90 20.50 -0.04
C ASN A 350 -0.33 21.25 -0.58
N GLY A 351 -1.41 21.28 0.24
CA GLY A 351 -2.58 22.09 -0.06
C GLY A 351 -3.55 21.53 -1.13
N TYR A 352 -3.43 20.25 -1.45
CA TYR A 352 -4.37 19.56 -2.36
C TYR A 352 -5.55 18.98 -1.61
#